data_d5d0ea6e1120968845388f63ef13f4f0
#
_entry.id   d5d0ea6e1120968845388f63ef13f4f0
#
_cell.length_a   1.000
_cell.length_b   1.000
_cell.length_c   1.000
_cell.angle_alpha   90.00
_cell.angle_beta   90.00
_cell.angle_gamma   90.00
#
_symmetry.space_group_name_H-M   'P 1'
#
loop_
_entity.id
_entity.type
_entity.pdbx_description
1 polymer ?
#
loop_
_entity_poly.entity_id
_entity_poly.type
_entity_poly.pdbx_seq_one_letter_code
_entity_poly.pdbx_strand_id
1 'polypeptide(L)'
;MPSPAPPSPPTPERRPHVREHHGDSFEDPYAWMADLEDPALLAHLEAENAYASDRTTHLEGLRGELFEEIRSRVKETDLSVPVASGPWWYF
;
A
#
# COMPACT_ATOMS: atom_id res chain seq x y z
N MET A 1 -24.28 -19.44 20.76
CA MET A 1 -24.28 -18.44 19.68
C MET A 1 -23.09 -18.72 18.75
N PRO A 2 -23.35 -18.97 17.49
CA PRO A 2 -22.23 -19.08 16.56
C PRO A 2 -21.47 -17.74 16.49
N SER A 3 -20.15 -17.81 16.37
CA SER A 3 -19.35 -16.60 16.17
C SER A 3 -19.77 -15.92 14.86
N PRO A 4 -19.80 -14.58 14.80
CA PRO A 4 -20.08 -13.91 13.54
C PRO A 4 -19.04 -14.31 12.51
N ALA A 5 -19.46 -14.44 11.26
CA ALA A 5 -18.52 -14.71 10.17
C ALA A 5 -17.48 -13.58 10.10
N PRO A 6 -16.20 -13.90 9.79
CA PRO A 6 -15.20 -12.86 9.62
C PRO A 6 -15.62 -11.91 8.49
N PRO A 7 -15.26 -10.60 8.57
CA PRO A 7 -15.57 -9.68 7.50
C PRO A 7 -14.96 -10.14 6.19
N SER A 8 -15.69 -9.95 5.11
CA SER A 8 -15.19 -10.29 3.77
C SER A 8 -14.33 -9.16 3.23
N PRO A 9 -13.29 -9.48 2.44
CA PRO A 9 -12.52 -8.43 1.77
C PRO A 9 -13.41 -7.62 0.81
N PRO A 10 -13.13 -6.33 0.62
CA PRO A 10 -13.85 -5.52 -0.36
C PRO A 10 -13.70 -6.11 -1.76
N THR A 11 -14.76 -5.98 -2.56
CA THR A 11 -14.76 -6.44 -3.94
C THR A 11 -14.83 -5.22 -4.86
N PRO A 12 -13.84 -4.99 -5.74
CA PRO A 12 -13.90 -3.86 -6.65
C PRO A 12 -15.00 -4.05 -7.69
N GLU A 13 -15.58 -2.93 -8.13
CA GLU A 13 -16.58 -2.92 -9.18
C GLU A 13 -15.98 -3.42 -10.49
N ARG A 14 -16.73 -4.23 -11.22
CA ARG A 14 -16.37 -4.68 -12.56
C ARG A 14 -17.05 -3.80 -13.58
N ARG A 15 -16.27 -3.11 -14.40
CA ARG A 15 -16.78 -2.26 -15.49
C ARG A 15 -16.30 -2.81 -16.83
N PRO A 16 -17.21 -3.07 -17.79
CA PRO A 16 -16.81 -3.61 -19.09
C PRO A 16 -15.80 -2.71 -19.80
N HIS A 17 -14.69 -3.28 -20.21
CA HIS A 17 -13.66 -2.60 -21.00
C HIS A 17 -12.89 -3.63 -21.82
N VAL A 18 -12.68 -3.34 -23.09
CA VAL A 18 -11.93 -4.22 -23.99
C VAL A 18 -10.61 -3.55 -24.35
N ARG A 19 -9.52 -4.27 -24.17
CA ARG A 19 -8.18 -3.85 -24.62
C ARG A 19 -7.83 -4.59 -25.90
N GLU A 20 -7.23 -3.86 -26.83
CA GLU A 20 -6.74 -4.43 -28.09
C GLU A 20 -5.27 -4.11 -28.26
N HIS A 21 -4.47 -5.15 -28.55
CA HIS A 21 -3.05 -5.02 -28.85
C HIS A 21 -2.68 -5.99 -29.97
N HIS A 22 -2.13 -5.46 -31.06
CA HIS A 22 -1.64 -6.28 -32.18
C HIS A 22 -2.68 -7.27 -32.72
N GLY A 23 -3.94 -6.88 -32.76
CA GLY A 23 -5.03 -7.72 -33.25
C GLY A 23 -5.58 -8.70 -32.21
N ASP A 24 -5.04 -8.71 -31.01
CA ASP A 24 -5.56 -9.50 -29.90
C ASP A 24 -6.45 -8.64 -29.00
N SER A 25 -7.62 -9.16 -28.64
CA SER A 25 -8.62 -8.48 -27.80
C SER A 25 -8.87 -9.28 -26.53
N PHE A 26 -8.90 -8.58 -25.39
CA PHE A 26 -9.23 -9.19 -24.11
C PHE A 26 -10.03 -8.23 -23.24
N GLU A 27 -10.84 -8.77 -22.34
CA GLU A 27 -11.61 -7.99 -21.39
C GLU A 27 -10.76 -7.63 -20.18
N ASP A 28 -10.82 -6.36 -19.77
CA ASP A 28 -10.20 -5.86 -18.55
C ASP A 28 -11.26 -5.10 -17.74
N PRO A 29 -12.01 -5.78 -16.86
CA PRO A 29 -13.08 -5.14 -16.09
C PRO A 29 -12.59 -4.17 -15.04
N TYR A 30 -11.29 -4.08 -14.82
CA TYR A 30 -10.68 -3.21 -13.82
C TYR A 30 -9.81 -2.09 -14.42
N ALA A 31 -9.93 -1.84 -15.71
CA ALA A 31 -9.21 -0.75 -16.40
C ALA A 31 -9.48 0.63 -15.75
N TRP A 32 -10.67 0.83 -15.18
CA TRP A 32 -11.06 2.07 -14.50
C TRP A 32 -10.17 2.40 -13.30
N MET A 33 -9.52 1.41 -12.71
CA MET A 33 -8.64 1.61 -11.54
C MET A 33 -7.35 2.36 -11.88
N ALA A 34 -7.04 2.54 -13.14
CA ALA A 34 -5.91 3.36 -13.58
C ALA A 34 -6.24 4.87 -13.57
N ASP A 35 -7.52 5.23 -13.47
CA ASP A 35 -7.94 6.62 -13.39
C ASP A 35 -7.90 7.12 -11.96
N LEU A 36 -6.88 7.92 -11.64
CA LEU A 36 -6.67 8.45 -10.29
C LEU A 36 -7.73 9.49 -9.87
N GLU A 37 -8.49 10.00 -10.83
CA GLU A 37 -9.55 10.97 -10.57
C GLU A 37 -10.91 10.31 -10.30
N ASP A 38 -11.03 9.00 -10.51
CA ASP A 38 -12.28 8.28 -10.25
C ASP A 38 -12.51 8.14 -8.75
N PRO A 39 -13.60 8.73 -8.19
CA PRO A 39 -13.87 8.63 -6.75
C PRO A 39 -14.11 7.20 -6.27
N ALA A 40 -14.54 6.28 -7.15
CA ALA A 40 -14.72 4.88 -6.79
C ALA A 40 -13.39 4.19 -6.50
N LEU A 41 -12.29 4.63 -7.12
CA LEU A 41 -10.95 4.11 -6.80
C LEU A 41 -10.56 4.45 -5.38
N LEU A 42 -10.69 5.71 -4.98
CA LEU A 42 -10.37 6.14 -3.62
C LEU A 42 -11.23 5.40 -2.59
N ALA A 43 -12.54 5.30 -2.85
CA ALA A 43 -13.46 4.57 -1.97
C ALA A 43 -13.05 3.10 -1.80
N HIS A 44 -12.61 2.45 -2.88
CA HIS A 44 -12.13 1.07 -2.84
C HIS A 44 -10.85 0.95 -2.01
N LEU A 45 -9.89 1.86 -2.18
CA LEU A 45 -8.64 1.86 -1.42
C LEU A 45 -8.90 2.08 0.09
N GLU A 46 -9.80 2.99 0.42
CA GLU A 46 -10.19 3.21 1.81
C GLU A 46 -10.85 1.97 2.43
N ALA A 47 -11.70 1.28 1.67
CA ALA A 47 -12.33 0.05 2.12
C ALA A 47 -11.29 -1.08 2.34
N GLU A 48 -10.31 -1.21 1.46
CA GLU A 48 -9.21 -2.15 1.61
C GLU A 48 -8.38 -1.85 2.85
N ASN A 49 -8.06 -0.58 3.10
CA ASN A 49 -7.33 -0.17 4.29
C ASN A 49 -8.11 -0.45 5.58
N ALA A 50 -9.40 -0.19 5.57
CA ALA A 50 -10.27 -0.48 6.71
C ALA A 50 -10.34 -1.99 7.00
N TYR A 51 -10.46 -2.80 5.95
CA TYR A 51 -10.44 -4.25 6.06
C TYR A 51 -9.11 -4.74 6.64
N ALA A 52 -7.99 -4.28 6.11
CA ALA A 52 -6.67 -4.65 6.58
C ALA A 52 -6.45 -4.27 8.04
N SER A 53 -6.85 -3.07 8.46
CA SER A 53 -6.78 -2.62 9.84
C SER A 53 -7.58 -3.52 10.77
N ASP A 54 -8.81 -3.84 10.37
CA ASP A 54 -9.67 -4.72 11.19
C ASP A 54 -9.08 -6.12 11.34
N ARG A 55 -8.56 -6.68 10.25
CA ARG A 55 -7.99 -8.03 10.25
C ARG A 55 -6.66 -8.14 10.99
N THR A 56 -5.95 -7.03 11.17
CA THR A 56 -4.62 -7.01 11.81
C THR A 56 -4.60 -6.30 13.16
N THR A 57 -5.77 -5.93 13.70
CA THR A 57 -5.88 -5.24 15.00
C THR A 57 -5.18 -6.01 16.11
N HIS A 58 -5.28 -7.34 16.12
CA HIS A 58 -4.66 -8.18 17.13
C HIS A 58 -3.12 -8.18 17.07
N LEU A 59 -2.53 -7.65 16.00
CA LEU A 59 -1.08 -7.57 15.80
C LEU A 59 -0.49 -6.20 16.13
N GLU A 60 -1.30 -5.24 16.57
CA GLU A 60 -0.83 -3.87 16.83
C GLU A 60 0.29 -3.81 17.87
N GLY A 61 0.16 -4.56 18.96
CA GLY A 61 1.19 -4.63 19.99
C GLY A 61 2.52 -5.16 19.44
N LEU A 62 2.47 -6.27 18.70
CA LEU A 62 3.66 -6.87 18.08
C LEU A 62 4.28 -5.92 17.05
N ARG A 63 3.46 -5.24 16.24
CA ARG A 63 3.93 -4.27 15.26
C ARG A 63 4.70 -3.14 15.91
N GLY A 64 4.17 -2.59 17.01
CA GLY A 64 4.84 -1.55 17.79
C GLY A 64 6.18 -2.01 18.35
N GLU A 65 6.25 -3.20 18.93
CA GLU A 65 7.49 -3.76 19.47
C GLU A 65 8.54 -3.96 18.37
N LEU A 66 8.15 -4.53 17.24
CA LEU A 66 9.07 -4.74 16.12
C LEU A 66 9.54 -3.41 15.53
N PHE A 67 8.66 -2.43 15.40
CA PHE A 67 9.03 -1.10 14.93
C PHE A 67 10.09 -0.46 15.83
N GLU A 68 9.89 -0.47 17.15
CA GLU A 68 10.84 0.10 18.10
C GLU A 68 12.17 -0.67 18.13
N GLU A 69 12.12 -1.97 17.99
CA GLU A 69 13.34 -2.77 17.90
C GLU A 69 14.17 -2.40 16.68
N ILE A 70 13.54 -2.31 15.51
CA ILE A 70 14.22 -1.93 14.27
C ILE A 70 14.74 -0.50 14.37
N ARG A 71 13.91 0.42 14.84
CA ARG A 71 14.27 1.83 14.99
C ARG A 71 15.48 2.02 15.93
N SER A 72 15.53 1.28 17.01
CA SER A 72 16.62 1.37 17.98
C SER A 72 17.99 0.97 17.43
N ARG A 73 18.01 0.20 16.33
CA ARG A 73 19.21 -0.25 15.64
C ARG A 73 19.71 0.74 14.59
N VAL A 74 18.92 1.77 14.29
CA VAL A 74 19.25 2.78 13.28
C VAL A 74 19.73 4.05 13.98
N LYS A 75 20.91 4.51 13.60
CA LYS A 75 21.43 5.79 14.09
C LYS A 75 20.85 6.90 13.22
N GLU A 76 19.80 7.58 13.70
CA GLU A 76 19.05 8.58 12.94
C GLU A 76 19.87 9.83 12.58
N THR A 77 20.89 10.15 13.36
CA THR A 77 21.78 11.31 13.14
C THR A 77 23.13 10.89 12.57
N ASP A 78 23.16 9.78 11.84
CA ASP A 78 24.38 9.27 11.25
C ASP A 78 24.80 10.10 10.03
N LEU A 79 26.11 10.35 9.93
CA LEU A 79 26.70 11.09 8.82
C LEU A 79 27.79 10.22 8.19
N SER A 80 27.90 10.26 6.87
CA SER A 80 29.01 9.62 6.17
C SER A 80 30.33 10.39 6.42
N VAL A 81 31.44 9.78 6.06
CA VAL A 81 32.74 10.47 6.09
C VAL A 81 32.72 11.61 5.11
N PRO A 82 33.07 12.84 5.51
CA PRO A 82 33.10 13.98 4.59
C PRO A 82 34.09 13.77 3.46
N VAL A 83 33.66 14.06 2.25
CA VAL A 83 34.49 14.00 1.04
C VAL A 83 34.57 15.38 0.42
N ALA A 84 35.78 15.87 0.19
CA ALA A 84 35.99 17.16 -0.46
C ALA A 84 35.76 17.07 -1.98
N SER A 85 35.02 18.03 -2.52
CA SER A 85 34.84 18.18 -3.96
C SER A 85 34.77 19.68 -4.27
N GLY A 86 35.85 20.24 -4.86
CA GLY A 86 36.01 21.67 -5.07
C GLY A 86 35.97 22.44 -3.75
N PRO A 87 35.16 23.50 -3.64
CA PRO A 87 35.02 24.26 -2.39
C PRO A 87 34.04 23.64 -1.38
N TRP A 88 33.49 22.46 -1.65
CA TRP A 88 32.45 21.84 -0.87
C TRP A 88 32.88 20.53 -0.22
N TRP A 89 32.26 20.24 0.92
CA TRP A 89 32.37 18.97 1.61
C TRP A 89 31.00 18.30 1.58
N TYR A 90 30.98 17.05 1.16
CA TYR A 90 29.74 16.23 1.09
C TYR A 90 29.78 15.13 2.14
N PHE A 91 28.67 15.01 2.88
CA PHE A 91 28.50 13.96 3.91
C PHE A 91 27.04 13.60 4.13
#